data_6854203ae67adc144493128504535f91
#
_entry.id   6854203ae67adc144493128504535f91
#
_cell.length_a   1.000
_cell.length_b   1.000
_cell.length_c   1.000
_cell.angle_alpha   90.00
_cell.angle_beta   90.00
_cell.angle_gamma   90.00
#
_symmetry.space_group_name_H-M   'P 1'
#
loop_
_entity.id
_entity.type
_entity.pdbx_description
1 polymer ?
#
loop_
_entity_poly.entity_id
_entity_poly.type
_entity_poly.pdbx_seq_one_letter_code
_entity_poly.pdbx_strand_id
1 'polypeptide(L)'
;VTTSLTRSDITSPTGLFIGGSWREGNSGATFDVVDPATGDVIAAVADGDVTDAEAAMAAAAQAQASWAATAPRERSVILRRAFELIIERTEELAAIITAEMGKPLADARGEVAYGAEFFRWFSEEAVRISGDHTLTGDGKNRIIVTRAPVGPCILVTPWNFPLAMGTRKIGPALAAGCTVVFKPAEQTPLTALALADILTAAGVPDGVVNVVPTTDAAGVVGSWMASGVARKISFTGSTAVGKILLAQAAPTVMRTSMELGGNAPFIVAEDADVDRAVDGAMVAKMRNMGEACTAANRFFVHSSLATEFAEKLGSRMGALEVGAGSAAGVEVGPLIDQDGRAKVQHLVDDAVGRGARAVVGGVEDSGPGFFYPPTVLDSVDPASELMSTEIFGPVAAVVPYDTEDEVIALANDTEWGLVGYVFTQDIDRALRMGERLEVGMVGLNTGLVSNPAAPFGGVKQSGLGREGGKVGIDEFLEYKYFAIPRS
;
A
#
# COMPACT_ATOMS: atom_id res chain seq x y z
N VAL A 1 30.43 11.74 8.50
CA VAL A 1 30.93 10.44 7.97
C VAL A 1 29.70 9.59 7.71
N THR A 2 29.25 9.60 6.48
CA THR A 2 28.12 8.77 6.03
C THR A 2 28.68 7.39 5.70
N THR A 3 28.50 6.44 6.59
CA THR A 3 28.71 5.02 6.32
C THR A 3 27.59 4.57 5.36
N SER A 4 27.97 4.10 4.18
CA SER A 4 27.04 3.32 3.34
C SER A 4 26.60 2.10 4.13
N LEU A 5 25.31 1.76 4.07
CA LEU A 5 24.79 0.52 4.65
C LEU A 5 25.53 -0.65 4.01
N THR A 6 26.04 -1.53 4.86
CA THR A 6 26.69 -2.77 4.42
C THR A 6 25.78 -3.95 4.71
N ARG A 7 25.98 -5.08 4.04
CA ARG A 7 25.27 -6.34 4.31
C ARG A 7 25.24 -6.72 5.79
N SER A 8 26.28 -6.34 6.56
CA SER A 8 26.36 -6.58 8.00
C SER A 8 25.46 -5.69 8.86
N ASP A 9 24.92 -4.62 8.28
CA ASP A 9 24.02 -3.69 8.96
C ASP A 9 22.54 -4.15 8.86
N ILE A 10 22.26 -5.16 8.01
CA ILE A 10 20.92 -5.72 7.79
C ILE A 10 20.77 -6.95 8.70
N THR A 11 20.06 -6.78 9.80
CA THR A 11 19.72 -7.87 10.74
C THR A 11 18.24 -8.17 10.65
N SER A 12 17.87 -9.12 9.81
CA SER A 12 16.51 -9.64 9.72
C SER A 12 16.54 -11.16 9.71
N PRO A 13 15.55 -11.84 10.31
CA PRO A 13 15.37 -13.26 10.08
C PRO A 13 15.17 -13.55 8.59
N THR A 14 15.57 -14.73 8.14
CA THR A 14 15.46 -15.17 6.74
C THR A 14 14.68 -16.48 6.57
N GLY A 15 14.18 -17.07 7.67
CA GLY A 15 13.32 -18.24 7.67
C GLY A 15 11.85 -17.90 7.49
N LEU A 16 11.02 -18.93 7.34
CA LEU A 16 9.56 -18.81 7.46
C LEU A 16 9.19 -18.65 8.95
N PHE A 17 8.16 -17.83 9.23
CA PHE A 17 7.62 -17.72 10.59
C PHE A 17 6.25 -18.39 10.67
N ILE A 18 6.17 -19.56 11.30
CA ILE A 18 4.95 -20.36 11.33
C ILE A 18 4.75 -20.95 12.74
N GLY A 19 3.55 -20.77 13.30
CA GLY A 19 3.20 -21.34 14.60
C GLY A 19 4.04 -20.79 15.76
N GLY A 20 4.56 -19.55 15.65
CA GLY A 20 5.42 -18.92 16.65
C GLY A 20 6.90 -19.31 16.55
N SER A 21 7.31 -20.01 15.50
CA SER A 21 8.69 -20.50 15.35
C SER A 21 9.27 -20.16 13.99
N TRP A 22 10.56 -19.82 13.99
CA TRP A 22 11.36 -19.67 12.77
C TRP A 22 11.78 -21.04 12.26
N ARG A 23 11.69 -21.26 10.94
CA ARG A 23 12.10 -22.52 10.31
C ARG A 23 12.53 -22.33 8.86
N GLU A 24 13.29 -23.27 8.35
CA GLU A 24 13.54 -23.43 6.92
C GLU A 24 12.24 -23.84 6.21
N GLY A 25 12.12 -23.55 4.90
CA GLY A 25 11.04 -24.08 4.09
C GLY A 25 11.09 -25.62 3.98
N ASN A 26 9.96 -26.26 3.79
CA ASN A 26 9.85 -27.72 3.68
C ASN A 26 10.75 -28.29 2.55
N SER A 27 10.89 -27.58 1.45
CA SER A 27 11.76 -27.95 0.32
C SER A 27 13.26 -27.70 0.58
N GLY A 28 13.61 -26.87 1.58
CA GLY A 28 14.95 -26.35 1.81
C GLY A 28 15.39 -25.32 0.74
N ALA A 29 14.50 -24.92 -0.17
CA ALA A 29 14.80 -23.90 -1.17
C ALA A 29 14.88 -22.49 -0.56
N THR A 30 15.68 -21.65 -1.19
CA THR A 30 15.79 -20.21 -0.87
C THR A 30 15.72 -19.39 -2.15
N PHE A 31 15.36 -18.11 -2.02
CA PHE A 31 15.46 -17.13 -3.10
C PHE A 31 16.27 -15.93 -2.65
N ASP A 32 16.86 -15.26 -3.63
CA ASP A 32 17.71 -14.09 -3.38
C ASP A 32 16.89 -12.82 -3.25
N VAL A 33 17.22 -12.00 -2.24
CA VAL A 33 16.77 -10.61 -2.12
C VAL A 33 17.88 -9.71 -2.62
N VAL A 34 17.55 -8.81 -3.54
CA VAL A 34 18.52 -7.97 -4.27
C VAL A 34 18.39 -6.52 -3.84
N ASP A 35 19.54 -5.83 -3.66
CA ASP A 35 19.57 -4.38 -3.53
C ASP A 35 19.34 -3.72 -4.92
N PRO A 36 18.21 -2.99 -5.11
CA PRO A 36 17.91 -2.36 -6.40
C PRO A 36 18.94 -1.30 -6.84
N ALA A 37 19.74 -0.76 -5.91
CA ALA A 37 20.74 0.25 -6.21
C ALA A 37 22.00 -0.34 -6.85
N THR A 38 22.32 -1.61 -6.60
CA THR A 38 23.55 -2.25 -7.08
C THR A 38 23.31 -3.48 -7.94
N GLY A 39 22.17 -4.15 -7.74
CA GLY A 39 21.89 -5.47 -8.30
C GLY A 39 22.53 -6.63 -7.51
N ASP A 40 23.17 -6.33 -6.37
CA ASP A 40 23.83 -7.34 -5.54
C ASP A 40 22.81 -8.06 -4.63
N VAL A 41 23.08 -9.35 -4.37
CA VAL A 41 22.29 -10.13 -3.40
C VAL A 41 22.63 -9.71 -1.98
N ILE A 42 21.63 -9.28 -1.22
CA ILE A 42 21.77 -8.86 0.19
C ILE A 42 21.41 -9.97 1.19
N ALA A 43 20.51 -10.86 0.82
CA ALA A 43 20.10 -12.00 1.65
C ALA A 43 19.58 -13.15 0.78
N ALA A 44 19.62 -14.38 1.34
CA ALA A 44 18.87 -15.52 0.83
C ALA A 44 17.77 -15.87 1.86
N VAL A 45 16.52 -15.88 1.43
CA VAL A 45 15.34 -16.08 2.25
C VAL A 45 14.72 -17.43 1.94
N ALA A 46 14.19 -18.14 2.93
CA ALA A 46 13.50 -19.41 2.74
C ALA A 46 12.31 -19.25 1.79
N ASP A 47 12.23 -20.12 0.77
CA ASP A 47 11.15 -20.16 -0.21
C ASP A 47 10.07 -21.15 0.25
N GLY A 48 8.96 -20.60 0.76
CA GLY A 48 7.85 -21.40 1.25
C GLY A 48 7.09 -22.07 0.12
N ASP A 49 6.79 -23.36 0.29
CA ASP A 49 5.98 -24.14 -0.64
C ASP A 49 4.53 -24.33 -0.15
N VAL A 50 3.73 -25.10 -0.90
CA VAL A 50 2.34 -25.41 -0.54
C VAL A 50 2.22 -26.15 0.80
N THR A 51 3.19 -27.00 1.16
CA THR A 51 3.21 -27.70 2.44
C THR A 51 3.41 -26.73 3.62
N ASP A 52 4.28 -25.74 3.44
CA ASP A 52 4.48 -24.65 4.40
C ASP A 52 3.23 -23.78 4.53
N ALA A 53 2.59 -23.51 3.40
CA ALA A 53 1.33 -22.76 3.37
C ALA A 53 0.23 -23.48 4.16
N GLU A 54 0.06 -24.78 3.96
CA GLU A 54 -0.90 -25.61 4.70
C GLU A 54 -0.59 -25.62 6.21
N ALA A 55 0.68 -25.72 6.60
CA ALA A 55 1.10 -25.66 7.99
C ALA A 55 0.83 -24.28 8.63
N ALA A 56 1.05 -23.17 7.89
CA ALA A 56 0.73 -21.83 8.35
C ALA A 56 -0.78 -21.64 8.57
N MET A 57 -1.60 -22.12 7.63
CA MET A 57 -3.06 -22.04 7.76
C MET A 57 -3.57 -22.92 8.91
N ALA A 58 -3.00 -24.10 9.12
CA ALA A 58 -3.35 -24.96 10.25
C ALA A 58 -2.99 -24.30 11.60
N ALA A 59 -1.83 -23.65 11.71
CA ALA A 59 -1.44 -22.89 12.90
C ALA A 59 -2.40 -21.72 13.17
N ALA A 60 -2.76 -20.96 12.14
CA ALA A 60 -3.74 -19.88 12.24
C ALA A 60 -5.11 -20.39 12.69
N ALA A 61 -5.59 -21.51 12.13
CA ALA A 61 -6.87 -22.13 12.52
C ALA A 61 -6.86 -22.59 13.99
N GLN A 62 -5.76 -23.19 14.44
CA GLN A 62 -5.61 -23.65 15.81
C GLN A 62 -5.63 -22.49 16.81
N ALA A 63 -5.00 -21.37 16.50
CA ALA A 63 -4.92 -20.19 17.36
C ALA A 63 -6.20 -19.33 17.35
N GLN A 64 -7.07 -19.47 16.32
CA GLN A 64 -8.21 -18.57 16.10
C GLN A 64 -9.16 -18.49 17.28
N ALA A 65 -9.55 -19.60 17.88
CA ALA A 65 -10.56 -19.59 18.94
C ALA A 65 -10.06 -18.89 20.21
N SER A 66 -8.81 -19.15 20.63
CA SER A 66 -8.18 -18.52 21.78
C SER A 66 -7.94 -17.03 21.55
N TRP A 67 -7.47 -16.64 20.36
CA TRP A 67 -7.25 -15.24 20.02
C TRP A 67 -8.56 -14.45 19.95
N ALA A 68 -9.61 -14.99 19.36
CA ALA A 68 -10.94 -14.39 19.34
C ALA A 68 -11.52 -14.19 20.74
N ALA A 69 -11.23 -15.07 21.68
CA ALA A 69 -11.66 -15.01 23.08
C ALA A 69 -10.79 -14.07 23.94
N THR A 70 -9.61 -13.66 23.46
CA THR A 70 -8.74 -12.71 24.15
C THR A 70 -9.46 -11.37 24.35
N ALA A 71 -9.41 -10.84 25.57
CA ALA A 71 -10.13 -9.60 25.90
C ALA A 71 -9.68 -8.44 24.99
N PRO A 72 -10.60 -7.58 24.52
CA PRO A 72 -10.24 -6.44 23.65
C PRO A 72 -9.12 -5.56 24.21
N ARG A 73 -9.07 -5.38 25.53
CA ARG A 73 -8.01 -4.61 26.18
C ARG A 73 -6.63 -5.28 26.07
N GLU A 74 -6.58 -6.58 26.14
CA GLU A 74 -5.31 -7.34 25.99
C GLU A 74 -4.80 -7.23 24.56
N ARG A 75 -5.67 -7.38 23.56
CA ARG A 75 -5.31 -7.14 22.15
C ARG A 75 -4.81 -5.71 21.93
N SER A 76 -5.50 -4.74 22.53
CA SER A 76 -5.11 -3.31 22.51
C SER A 76 -3.69 -3.09 23.05
N VAL A 77 -3.36 -3.70 24.20
CA VAL A 77 -2.02 -3.58 24.84
C VAL A 77 -0.93 -4.18 23.95
N ILE A 78 -1.17 -5.35 23.36
CA ILE A 78 -0.23 -6.01 22.44
C ILE A 78 0.03 -5.11 21.21
N LEU A 79 -1.03 -4.60 20.58
CA LEU A 79 -0.88 -3.69 19.41
C LEU A 79 -0.17 -2.39 19.79
N ARG A 80 -0.44 -1.84 20.97
CA ARG A 80 0.27 -0.66 21.47
C ARG A 80 1.76 -0.95 21.66
N ARG A 81 2.10 -2.11 22.21
CA ARG A 81 3.50 -2.51 22.37
C ARG A 81 4.18 -2.75 21.02
N ALA A 82 3.47 -3.31 20.03
CA ALA A 82 4.00 -3.43 18.66
C ALA A 82 4.34 -2.06 18.06
N PHE A 83 3.45 -1.06 18.20
CA PHE A 83 3.72 0.33 17.81
C PHE A 83 5.02 0.85 18.47
N GLU A 84 5.15 0.70 19.79
CA GLU A 84 6.31 1.20 20.53
C GLU A 84 7.61 0.55 20.07
N LEU A 85 7.62 -0.76 19.86
CA LEU A 85 8.77 -1.51 19.35
C LEU A 85 9.17 -1.11 17.93
N ILE A 86 8.20 -0.84 17.03
CA ILE A 86 8.50 -0.35 15.68
C ILE A 86 9.19 1.02 15.77
N ILE A 87 8.71 1.93 16.62
CA ILE A 87 9.33 3.24 16.81
C ILE A 87 10.72 3.12 17.45
N GLU A 88 10.90 2.23 18.43
CA GLU A 88 12.20 1.93 19.04
C GLU A 88 13.22 1.43 18.01
N ARG A 89 12.78 0.66 17.00
CA ARG A 89 13.61 0.04 15.95
C ARG A 89 13.57 0.80 14.61
N THR A 90 13.24 2.11 14.63
CA THR A 90 13.08 2.91 13.40
C THR A 90 14.29 2.84 12.49
N GLU A 91 15.50 3.02 13.00
CA GLU A 91 16.72 3.04 12.15
C GLU A 91 17.02 1.67 11.54
N GLU A 92 16.82 0.60 12.29
CA GLU A 92 16.98 -0.77 11.81
C GLU A 92 15.98 -1.07 10.67
N LEU A 93 14.69 -0.79 10.89
CA LEU A 93 13.66 -1.02 9.89
C LEU A 93 13.86 -0.13 8.65
N ALA A 94 14.25 1.13 8.83
CA ALA A 94 14.54 2.02 7.70
C ALA A 94 15.73 1.52 6.87
N ALA A 95 16.76 0.98 7.52
CA ALA A 95 17.90 0.38 6.83
C ALA A 95 17.50 -0.86 6.01
N ILE A 96 16.67 -1.74 6.58
CA ILE A 96 16.15 -2.92 5.88
C ILE A 96 15.31 -2.49 4.67
N ILE A 97 14.35 -1.57 4.86
CA ILE A 97 13.48 -1.06 3.80
C ILE A 97 14.32 -0.46 2.66
N THR A 98 15.30 0.40 2.98
CA THR A 98 16.16 1.01 1.96
C THR A 98 16.96 -0.05 1.20
N ALA A 99 17.47 -1.07 1.89
CA ALA A 99 18.29 -2.10 1.27
C ALA A 99 17.51 -3.01 0.31
N GLU A 100 16.29 -3.42 0.66
CA GLU A 100 15.51 -4.35 -0.17
C GLU A 100 14.58 -3.65 -1.18
N MET A 101 14.18 -2.37 -0.92
CA MET A 101 13.24 -1.64 -1.80
C MET A 101 13.92 -0.48 -2.56
N GLY A 102 15.04 0.03 -2.08
CA GLY A 102 15.81 1.09 -2.74
C GLY A 102 15.45 2.53 -2.35
N LYS A 103 14.31 2.80 -1.71
CA LYS A 103 13.92 4.18 -1.35
C LYS A 103 14.94 4.85 -0.42
N PRO A 104 15.07 6.20 -0.47
CA PRO A 104 15.95 6.94 0.42
C PRO A 104 15.65 6.68 1.90
N LEU A 105 16.70 6.67 2.75
CA LEU A 105 16.53 6.48 4.20
C LEU A 105 15.53 7.45 4.85
N ALA A 106 15.43 8.68 4.33
CA ALA A 106 14.45 9.65 4.83
C ALA A 106 13.01 9.16 4.58
N ASP A 107 12.73 8.65 3.39
CA ASP A 107 11.43 8.07 3.02
C ASP A 107 11.15 6.77 3.79
N ALA A 108 12.17 5.93 3.99
CA ALA A 108 12.06 4.71 4.77
C ALA A 108 11.71 5.00 6.23
N ARG A 109 12.33 6.02 6.88
CA ARG A 109 11.92 6.49 8.22
C ARG A 109 10.49 7.01 8.24
N GLY A 110 10.10 7.73 7.20
CA GLY A 110 8.71 8.19 7.02
C GLY A 110 7.72 7.03 6.93
N GLU A 111 8.10 5.95 6.21
CA GLU A 111 7.29 4.73 6.13
C GLU A 111 7.20 4.01 7.48
N VAL A 112 8.29 3.91 8.23
CA VAL A 112 8.29 3.29 9.57
C VAL A 112 7.32 4.03 10.49
N ALA A 113 7.41 5.36 10.54
CA ALA A 113 6.49 6.17 11.34
C ALA A 113 5.02 5.98 10.88
N TYR A 114 4.76 6.00 9.59
CA TYR A 114 3.42 5.81 9.02
C TYR A 114 2.89 4.40 9.28
N GLY A 115 3.71 3.36 9.08
CA GLY A 115 3.33 1.97 9.31
C GLY A 115 3.04 1.67 10.79
N ALA A 116 3.85 2.21 11.70
CA ALA A 116 3.65 2.07 13.14
C ALA A 116 2.28 2.62 13.59
N GLU A 117 1.85 3.76 13.03
CA GLU A 117 0.60 4.41 13.38
C GLU A 117 -0.64 3.53 13.18
N PHE A 118 -0.63 2.56 12.28
CA PHE A 118 -1.75 1.63 12.14
C PHE A 118 -1.90 0.73 13.38
N PHE A 119 -0.81 0.29 14.00
CA PHE A 119 -0.90 -0.45 15.25
C PHE A 119 -1.39 0.45 16.39
N ARG A 120 -0.92 1.70 16.48
CA ARG A 120 -1.44 2.66 17.47
C ARG A 120 -2.94 2.89 17.26
N TRP A 121 -3.37 3.22 16.05
CA TRP A 121 -4.78 3.47 15.72
C TRP A 121 -5.66 2.27 16.07
N PHE A 122 -5.30 1.07 15.60
CA PHE A 122 -6.11 -0.12 15.85
C PHE A 122 -5.98 -0.66 17.27
N SER A 123 -4.95 -0.32 18.04
CA SER A 123 -4.92 -0.57 19.48
C SER A 123 -6.05 0.19 20.20
N GLU A 124 -6.36 1.39 19.74
CA GLU A 124 -7.45 2.23 20.28
C GLU A 124 -8.81 1.75 19.76
N GLU A 125 -8.92 1.32 18.51
CA GLU A 125 -10.17 0.79 17.93
C GLU A 125 -10.53 -0.60 18.47
N ALA A 126 -9.59 -1.42 18.89
CA ALA A 126 -9.84 -2.76 19.44
C ALA A 126 -10.85 -2.75 20.59
N VAL A 127 -10.84 -1.71 21.43
CA VAL A 127 -11.74 -1.54 22.58
C VAL A 127 -13.02 -0.76 22.24
N ARG A 128 -13.17 -0.32 20.99
CA ARG A 128 -14.35 0.44 20.51
C ARG A 128 -15.27 -0.38 19.63
N ILE A 129 -15.06 -1.70 19.52
CA ILE A 129 -15.95 -2.62 18.79
C ILE A 129 -17.27 -2.65 19.52
N SER A 130 -18.26 -1.92 19.01
CA SER A 130 -19.59 -1.80 19.60
C SER A 130 -20.60 -2.67 18.88
N GLY A 131 -21.66 -3.02 19.58
CA GLY A 131 -22.88 -3.62 19.04
C GLY A 131 -24.07 -2.71 19.28
N ASP A 132 -25.27 -3.21 18.96
CA ASP A 132 -26.53 -2.51 19.13
C ASP A 132 -27.52 -3.27 20.02
N HIS A 133 -28.37 -2.53 20.73
CA HIS A 133 -29.53 -3.07 21.44
C HIS A 133 -30.73 -2.21 21.14
N THR A 134 -31.80 -2.81 20.61
CA THR A 134 -33.07 -2.15 20.30
C THR A 134 -34.25 -3.11 20.48
N LEU A 135 -35.44 -2.63 20.21
CA LEU A 135 -36.66 -3.45 20.16
C LEU A 135 -37.14 -3.62 18.73
N THR A 136 -37.86 -4.73 18.46
CA THR A 136 -38.63 -4.86 17.21
C THR A 136 -39.72 -3.77 17.14
N GLY A 137 -40.11 -3.39 15.92
CA GLY A 137 -41.13 -2.34 15.71
C GLY A 137 -42.48 -2.61 16.40
N ASP A 138 -42.82 -3.87 16.66
CA ASP A 138 -44.00 -4.28 17.41
C ASP A 138 -43.79 -4.39 18.94
N GLY A 139 -42.56 -4.13 19.40
CA GLY A 139 -42.14 -4.15 20.81
C GLY A 139 -42.09 -5.55 21.44
N LYS A 140 -42.27 -6.63 20.68
CA LYS A 140 -42.38 -8.00 21.22
C LYS A 140 -41.03 -8.66 21.50
N ASN A 141 -39.99 -8.26 20.77
CA ASN A 141 -38.65 -8.84 20.90
C ASN A 141 -37.59 -7.78 21.15
N ARG A 142 -36.53 -8.19 21.83
CA ARG A 142 -35.27 -7.46 21.91
C ARG A 142 -34.36 -7.89 20.75
N ILE A 143 -33.72 -6.94 20.14
CA ILE A 143 -32.70 -7.13 19.14
C ILE A 143 -31.36 -6.79 19.80
N ILE A 144 -30.47 -7.80 19.88
CA ILE A 144 -29.07 -7.56 20.28
C ILE A 144 -28.20 -7.89 19.06
N VAL A 145 -27.39 -6.94 18.63
CA VAL A 145 -26.40 -7.13 17.56
C VAL A 145 -25.02 -7.10 18.18
N THR A 146 -24.22 -8.13 17.94
CA THR A 146 -22.83 -8.21 18.34
C THR A 146 -21.96 -8.26 17.09
N ARG A 147 -20.68 -7.95 17.26
CA ARG A 147 -19.66 -8.06 16.20
C ARG A 147 -18.66 -9.13 16.62
N ALA A 148 -18.33 -10.01 15.70
CA ALA A 148 -17.38 -11.11 15.91
C ALA A 148 -16.30 -11.09 14.83
N PRO A 149 -15.08 -11.57 15.10
CA PRO A 149 -14.05 -11.71 14.07
C PRO A 149 -14.51 -12.62 12.94
N VAL A 150 -14.16 -12.27 11.68
CA VAL A 150 -14.50 -13.11 10.51
C VAL A 150 -13.85 -14.48 10.57
N GLY A 151 -12.68 -14.62 11.21
CA GLY A 151 -11.89 -15.85 11.33
C GLY A 151 -10.48 -15.70 10.75
N PRO A 152 -9.81 -16.80 10.39
CA PRO A 152 -8.46 -16.75 9.80
C PRO A 152 -8.46 -15.96 8.49
N CYS A 153 -7.50 -15.04 8.33
CA CYS A 153 -7.39 -14.14 7.21
C CYS A 153 -6.11 -14.38 6.40
N ILE A 154 -6.23 -14.30 5.08
CA ILE A 154 -5.11 -14.27 4.15
C ILE A 154 -4.76 -12.80 3.91
N LEU A 155 -3.49 -12.43 4.11
CA LEU A 155 -2.97 -11.11 3.81
C LEU A 155 -1.88 -11.22 2.74
N VAL A 156 -1.98 -10.39 1.69
CA VAL A 156 -0.97 -10.36 0.61
C VAL A 156 -0.64 -8.91 0.32
N THR A 157 0.65 -8.57 0.30
CA THR A 157 1.12 -7.19 0.12
C THR A 157 2.15 -7.06 -1.00
N PRO A 158 2.21 -5.89 -1.65
CA PRO A 158 3.25 -5.56 -2.61
C PRO A 158 4.53 -5.08 -1.91
N TRP A 159 5.54 -4.79 -2.72
CA TRP A 159 6.89 -4.44 -2.31
C TRP A 159 7.11 -2.94 -2.00
N ASN A 160 6.23 -2.04 -2.46
CA ASN A 160 6.51 -0.60 -2.48
C ASN A 160 6.49 0.11 -1.11
N PHE A 161 5.71 -0.41 -0.15
CA PHE A 161 5.74 -0.01 1.26
C PHE A 161 5.73 -1.26 2.14
N PRO A 162 6.86 -1.98 2.24
CA PRO A 162 6.89 -3.34 2.81
C PRO A 162 6.45 -3.41 4.26
N LEU A 163 6.69 -2.37 5.06
CA LEU A 163 6.20 -2.30 6.43
C LEU A 163 4.74 -1.83 6.48
N ALA A 164 4.44 -0.68 5.86
CA ALA A 164 3.14 -0.04 6.02
C ALA A 164 1.99 -0.84 5.42
N MET A 165 2.20 -1.57 4.31
CA MET A 165 1.17 -2.45 3.73
C MET A 165 0.87 -3.65 4.63
N GLY A 166 1.89 -4.20 5.31
CA GLY A 166 1.73 -5.25 6.30
C GLY A 166 0.96 -4.77 7.54
N THR A 167 1.44 -3.69 8.18
CA THR A 167 0.85 -3.17 9.43
C THR A 167 -0.59 -2.71 9.26
N ARG A 168 -0.92 -2.13 8.10
CA ARG A 168 -2.25 -1.64 7.74
C ARG A 168 -3.30 -2.76 7.63
N LYS A 169 -2.86 -3.99 7.34
CA LYS A 169 -3.72 -5.19 7.28
C LYS A 169 -3.67 -6.00 8.57
N ILE A 170 -2.49 -6.22 9.13
CA ILE A 170 -2.30 -7.00 10.37
C ILE A 170 -2.95 -6.28 11.57
N GLY A 171 -2.77 -4.96 11.68
CA GLY A 171 -3.31 -4.16 12.78
C GLY A 171 -4.82 -4.36 13.00
N PRO A 172 -5.69 -4.08 12.02
CA PRO A 172 -7.13 -4.28 12.17
C PRO A 172 -7.55 -5.75 12.29
N ALA A 173 -6.84 -6.69 11.63
CA ALA A 173 -7.11 -8.12 11.76
C ALA A 173 -6.92 -8.59 13.21
N LEU A 174 -5.78 -8.26 13.82
CA LEU A 174 -5.49 -8.60 15.21
C LEU A 174 -6.42 -7.86 16.19
N ALA A 175 -6.70 -6.59 15.96
CA ALA A 175 -7.65 -5.82 16.76
C ALA A 175 -9.04 -6.43 16.79
N ALA A 176 -9.51 -6.93 15.64
CA ALA A 176 -10.80 -7.63 15.51
C ALA A 176 -10.81 -9.01 16.19
N GLY A 177 -9.65 -9.63 16.41
CA GLY A 177 -9.52 -10.98 16.95
C GLY A 177 -9.38 -12.06 15.87
N CYS A 178 -8.93 -11.69 14.67
CA CYS A 178 -8.61 -12.60 13.58
C CYS A 178 -7.15 -13.08 13.68
N THR A 179 -6.88 -14.32 13.29
CA THR A 179 -5.54 -14.81 13.01
C THR A 179 -5.20 -14.59 11.54
N VAL A 180 -3.90 -14.56 11.21
CA VAL A 180 -3.46 -14.24 9.84
C VAL A 180 -2.39 -15.20 9.32
N VAL A 181 -2.47 -15.48 8.02
CA VAL A 181 -1.36 -15.96 7.20
C VAL A 181 -0.98 -14.84 6.23
N PHE A 182 0.28 -14.51 6.18
CA PHE A 182 0.78 -13.34 5.46
C PHE A 182 1.83 -13.72 4.42
N LYS A 183 1.56 -13.38 3.14
CA LYS A 183 2.51 -13.47 2.03
C LYS A 183 3.01 -12.07 1.71
N PRO A 184 4.23 -11.66 2.10
CA PRO A 184 4.87 -10.44 1.62
C PRO A 184 5.31 -10.58 0.16
N ALA A 185 5.66 -9.48 -0.50
CA ALA A 185 6.29 -9.53 -1.80
C ALA A 185 7.66 -10.23 -1.73
N GLU A 186 8.01 -10.96 -2.76
CA GLU A 186 9.29 -11.66 -2.88
C GLU A 186 10.48 -10.70 -2.99
N GLN A 187 10.28 -9.49 -3.51
CA GLN A 187 11.30 -8.47 -3.59
C GLN A 187 11.67 -7.89 -2.22
N THR A 188 10.70 -7.84 -1.27
CA THR A 188 10.87 -7.15 0.01
C THR A 188 10.38 -7.99 1.21
N PRO A 189 10.91 -9.20 1.42
CA PRO A 189 10.47 -10.09 2.49
C PRO A 189 11.08 -9.74 3.86
N LEU A 190 12.26 -9.11 3.89
CA LEU A 190 13.04 -8.90 5.11
C LEU A 190 12.31 -8.00 6.11
N THR A 191 11.69 -6.92 5.64
CA THR A 191 10.86 -6.04 6.48
C THR A 191 9.68 -6.78 7.11
N ALA A 192 9.02 -7.66 6.35
CA ALA A 192 7.90 -8.46 6.86
C ALA A 192 8.35 -9.48 7.92
N LEU A 193 9.53 -10.07 7.75
CA LEU A 193 10.13 -10.99 8.72
C LEU A 193 10.58 -10.25 9.99
N ALA A 194 11.17 -9.07 9.85
CA ALA A 194 11.48 -8.20 11.00
C ALA A 194 10.21 -7.77 11.75
N LEU A 195 9.10 -7.54 11.04
CA LEU A 195 7.80 -7.27 11.66
C LEU A 195 7.28 -8.48 12.45
N ALA A 196 7.45 -9.72 11.97
CA ALA A 196 7.05 -10.92 12.71
C ALA A 196 7.83 -11.07 14.04
N ASP A 197 9.13 -10.76 14.05
CA ASP A 197 9.96 -10.70 15.25
C ASP A 197 9.43 -9.64 16.24
N ILE A 198 9.11 -8.45 15.76
CA ILE A 198 8.52 -7.38 16.57
C ILE A 198 7.17 -7.81 17.17
N LEU A 199 6.32 -8.45 16.41
CA LEU A 199 5.01 -8.92 16.90
C LEU A 199 5.15 -10.00 17.98
N THR A 200 6.12 -10.89 17.83
CA THR A 200 6.47 -11.87 18.87
C THR A 200 6.93 -11.17 20.15
N ALA A 201 7.85 -10.21 20.04
CA ALA A 201 8.33 -9.41 21.17
C ALA A 201 7.24 -8.54 21.81
N ALA A 202 6.20 -8.15 21.05
CA ALA A 202 5.03 -7.44 21.55
C ALA A 202 4.06 -8.35 22.34
N GLY A 203 4.22 -9.67 22.25
CA GLY A 203 3.40 -10.64 22.95
C GLY A 203 2.24 -11.21 22.12
N VAL A 204 2.32 -11.16 20.80
CA VAL A 204 1.38 -11.90 19.93
C VAL A 204 1.56 -13.40 20.15
N PRO A 205 0.50 -14.15 20.50
CA PRO A 205 0.62 -15.58 20.77
C PRO A 205 0.98 -16.40 19.52
N ASP A 206 1.59 -17.58 19.76
CA ASP A 206 1.97 -18.52 18.71
C ASP A 206 0.80 -18.87 17.78
N GLY A 207 1.05 -18.89 16.48
CA GLY A 207 0.07 -19.20 15.44
C GLY A 207 -0.89 -18.07 15.09
N VAL A 208 -0.98 -16.99 15.86
CA VAL A 208 -1.86 -15.84 15.55
C VAL A 208 -1.38 -15.11 14.30
N VAL A 209 -0.07 -14.99 14.10
CA VAL A 209 0.57 -14.44 12.90
C VAL A 209 1.51 -15.48 12.32
N ASN A 210 1.40 -15.72 11.01
CA ASN A 210 2.28 -16.63 10.27
C ASN A 210 2.73 -15.91 9.00
N VAL A 211 4.03 -15.93 8.69
CA VAL A 211 4.61 -15.22 7.53
C VAL A 211 5.32 -16.24 6.65
N VAL A 212 4.90 -16.29 5.38
CA VAL A 212 5.41 -17.24 4.39
C VAL A 212 5.88 -16.46 3.15
N PRO A 213 7.14 -16.01 3.09
CA PRO A 213 7.75 -15.56 1.85
C PRO A 213 7.79 -16.70 0.84
N THR A 214 7.55 -16.39 -0.44
CA THR A 214 7.57 -17.38 -1.51
C THR A 214 7.70 -16.74 -2.88
N THR A 215 8.35 -17.42 -3.81
CA THR A 215 8.35 -17.12 -5.25
C THR A 215 7.17 -17.78 -5.98
N ASP A 216 6.54 -18.82 -5.39
CA ASP A 216 5.29 -19.43 -5.89
C ASP A 216 4.05 -18.82 -5.21
N ALA A 217 3.81 -17.53 -5.44
CA ALA A 217 2.65 -16.84 -4.89
C ALA A 217 1.32 -17.51 -5.29
N ALA A 218 1.22 -18.05 -6.51
CA ALA A 218 0.00 -18.67 -7.01
C ALA A 218 -0.32 -19.98 -6.27
N GLY A 219 0.68 -20.84 -6.05
CA GLY A 219 0.54 -22.09 -5.32
C GLY A 219 0.21 -21.86 -3.84
N VAL A 220 1.00 -21.02 -3.16
CA VAL A 220 0.83 -20.73 -1.72
C VAL A 220 -0.50 -20.06 -1.42
N VAL A 221 -0.82 -18.94 -2.09
CA VAL A 221 -2.08 -18.21 -1.85
C VAL A 221 -3.29 -19.04 -2.33
N GLY A 222 -3.15 -19.72 -3.47
CA GLY A 222 -4.19 -20.62 -3.99
C GLY A 222 -4.53 -21.76 -3.01
N SER A 223 -3.53 -22.37 -2.37
CA SER A 223 -3.69 -23.38 -1.31
C SER A 223 -4.49 -22.82 -0.14
N TRP A 224 -4.14 -21.64 0.38
CA TRP A 224 -4.88 -20.99 1.45
C TRP A 224 -6.35 -20.73 1.08
N MET A 225 -6.60 -20.22 -0.13
CA MET A 225 -7.96 -19.93 -0.59
C MET A 225 -8.80 -21.18 -0.80
N ALA A 226 -8.18 -22.28 -1.25
CA ALA A 226 -8.85 -23.56 -1.45
C ALA A 226 -9.07 -24.35 -0.16
N SER A 227 -8.38 -24.02 0.95
CA SER A 227 -8.39 -24.76 2.22
C SER A 227 -9.78 -24.87 2.87
N GLY A 228 -10.72 -23.97 2.56
CA GLY A 228 -12.01 -23.83 3.25
C GLY A 228 -11.90 -23.32 4.70
N VAL A 229 -10.69 -23.06 5.19
CA VAL A 229 -10.39 -22.55 6.54
C VAL A 229 -10.39 -21.02 6.56
N ALA A 230 -9.73 -20.39 5.59
CA ALA A 230 -9.68 -18.93 5.47
C ALA A 230 -11.07 -18.37 5.25
N ARG A 231 -11.37 -17.26 5.92
CA ARG A 231 -12.66 -16.54 5.83
C ARG A 231 -12.59 -15.24 5.07
N LYS A 232 -11.39 -14.68 4.97
CA LYS A 232 -11.15 -13.40 4.31
C LYS A 232 -9.80 -13.41 3.61
N ILE A 233 -9.74 -12.70 2.47
CA ILE A 233 -8.50 -12.25 1.87
C ILE A 233 -8.46 -10.72 1.85
N SER A 234 -7.34 -10.14 2.27
CA SER A 234 -6.99 -8.73 2.05
C SER A 234 -5.75 -8.66 1.18
N PHE A 235 -5.90 -8.10 0.00
CA PHE A 235 -4.88 -8.01 -1.03
C PHE A 235 -4.58 -6.55 -1.38
N THR A 236 -3.31 -6.22 -1.52
CA THR A 236 -2.85 -5.00 -2.20
C THR A 236 -1.89 -5.40 -3.31
N GLY A 237 -2.11 -4.91 -4.52
CA GLY A 237 -1.28 -5.20 -5.68
C GLY A 237 -1.93 -4.80 -7.00
N SER A 238 -1.53 -5.41 -8.11
CA SER A 238 -2.06 -5.07 -9.42
C SER A 238 -3.53 -5.46 -9.59
N THR A 239 -4.27 -4.67 -10.37
CA THR A 239 -5.67 -4.95 -10.71
C THR A 239 -5.83 -6.32 -11.38
N ALA A 240 -4.88 -6.74 -12.21
CA ALA A 240 -4.90 -8.04 -12.87
C ALA A 240 -4.89 -9.21 -11.88
N VAL A 241 -3.99 -9.18 -10.90
CA VAL A 241 -3.92 -10.21 -9.83
C VAL A 241 -5.15 -10.13 -8.93
N GLY A 242 -5.64 -8.93 -8.60
CA GLY A 242 -6.87 -8.76 -7.81
C GLY A 242 -8.08 -9.44 -8.46
N LYS A 243 -8.25 -9.33 -9.79
CA LYS A 243 -9.31 -10.02 -10.54
C LYS A 243 -9.20 -11.54 -10.44
N ILE A 244 -7.98 -12.10 -10.50
CA ILE A 244 -7.74 -13.54 -10.33
C ILE A 244 -8.16 -13.99 -8.92
N LEU A 245 -7.74 -13.26 -7.88
CA LEU A 245 -8.06 -13.58 -6.49
C LEU A 245 -9.56 -13.45 -6.20
N LEU A 246 -10.25 -12.46 -6.78
CA LEU A 246 -11.72 -12.35 -6.69
C LEU A 246 -12.42 -13.57 -7.30
N ALA A 247 -11.95 -14.04 -8.46
CA ALA A 247 -12.50 -15.25 -9.08
C ALA A 247 -12.26 -16.49 -8.21
N GLN A 248 -11.08 -16.61 -7.57
CA GLN A 248 -10.76 -17.71 -6.65
C GLN A 248 -11.52 -17.64 -5.32
N ALA A 249 -11.92 -16.45 -4.87
CA ALA A 249 -12.73 -16.27 -3.65
C ALA A 249 -14.20 -16.68 -3.83
N ALA A 250 -14.72 -16.63 -5.05
CA ALA A 250 -16.14 -16.86 -5.35
C ALA A 250 -16.66 -18.25 -4.94
N PRO A 251 -15.96 -19.39 -5.18
CA PRO A 251 -16.46 -20.72 -4.81
C PRO A 251 -16.72 -20.90 -3.31
N THR A 252 -16.01 -20.21 -2.44
CA THR A 252 -16.15 -20.28 -0.98
C THR A 252 -16.91 -19.09 -0.41
N VAL A 253 -17.37 -18.15 -1.26
CA VAL A 253 -17.98 -16.88 -0.86
C VAL A 253 -17.09 -16.15 0.16
N MET A 254 -15.79 -16.21 -0.05
CA MET A 254 -14.78 -15.62 0.86
C MET A 254 -14.91 -14.10 0.86
N ARG A 255 -14.88 -13.48 2.04
CA ARG A 255 -14.86 -12.03 2.16
C ARG A 255 -13.56 -11.46 1.57
N THR A 256 -13.67 -10.41 0.76
CA THR A 256 -12.53 -9.81 0.08
C THR A 256 -12.39 -8.33 0.40
N SER A 257 -11.16 -7.88 0.63
CA SER A 257 -10.76 -6.46 0.56
C SER A 257 -9.63 -6.36 -0.46
N MET A 258 -9.81 -5.47 -1.44
CA MET A 258 -8.90 -5.33 -2.57
C MET A 258 -8.46 -3.87 -2.67
N GLU A 259 -7.16 -3.63 -2.53
CA GLU A 259 -6.52 -2.35 -2.80
C GLU A 259 -5.66 -2.52 -4.05
N LEU A 260 -6.11 -1.95 -5.15
CA LEU A 260 -5.57 -2.23 -6.47
C LEU A 260 -4.93 -0.99 -7.09
N GLY A 261 -4.54 -1.07 -8.37
CA GLY A 261 -3.87 -0.02 -9.08
C GLY A 261 -4.64 1.30 -9.15
N GLY A 262 -3.94 2.35 -9.50
CA GLY A 262 -4.48 3.68 -9.68
C GLY A 262 -3.75 4.45 -10.78
N ASN A 263 -4.41 5.46 -11.34
CA ASN A 263 -3.80 6.40 -12.29
C ASN A 263 -4.33 7.81 -11.99
N ALA A 264 -3.90 8.34 -10.83
CA ALA A 264 -4.49 9.51 -10.20
C ALA A 264 -4.43 10.77 -11.09
N PRO A 265 -5.55 11.47 -11.28
CA PRO A 265 -5.56 12.80 -11.83
C PRO A 265 -5.08 13.82 -10.79
N PHE A 266 -4.27 14.80 -11.24
CA PHE A 266 -3.87 15.97 -10.49
C PHE A 266 -4.33 17.19 -11.27
N ILE A 267 -5.31 17.92 -10.77
CA ILE A 267 -5.99 18.99 -11.47
C ILE A 267 -5.55 20.35 -10.92
N VAL A 268 -5.05 21.22 -11.77
CA VAL A 268 -4.67 22.61 -11.44
C VAL A 268 -5.64 23.54 -12.15
N ALA A 269 -6.54 24.18 -11.41
CA ALA A 269 -7.55 25.09 -11.95
C ALA A 269 -6.94 26.44 -12.33
N GLU A 270 -7.66 27.23 -13.15
CA GLU A 270 -7.21 28.52 -13.69
C GLU A 270 -6.83 29.56 -12.62
N ASP A 271 -7.44 29.45 -11.42
CA ASP A 271 -7.21 30.34 -10.29
C ASP A 271 -6.20 29.79 -9.27
N ALA A 272 -5.60 28.62 -9.54
CA ALA A 272 -4.67 28.00 -8.61
C ALA A 272 -3.40 28.83 -8.44
N ASP A 273 -2.87 28.82 -7.22
CA ASP A 273 -1.50 29.25 -6.97
C ASP A 273 -0.54 28.17 -7.50
N VAL A 274 0.21 28.52 -8.56
CA VAL A 274 1.07 27.58 -9.26
C VAL A 274 2.18 27.03 -8.35
N ASP A 275 2.77 27.86 -7.49
CA ASP A 275 3.84 27.41 -6.59
C ASP A 275 3.32 26.39 -5.57
N ARG A 276 2.15 26.64 -4.99
CA ARG A 276 1.49 25.67 -4.11
C ARG A 276 1.07 24.41 -4.85
N ALA A 277 0.64 24.51 -6.09
CA ALA A 277 0.30 23.34 -6.90
C ALA A 277 1.55 22.50 -7.21
N VAL A 278 2.68 23.14 -7.51
CA VAL A 278 3.98 22.47 -7.70
C VAL A 278 4.46 21.81 -6.42
N ASP A 279 4.36 22.46 -5.25
CA ASP A 279 4.66 21.84 -3.96
C ASP A 279 3.80 20.58 -3.71
N GLY A 280 2.50 20.67 -3.99
CA GLY A 280 1.59 19.54 -3.92
C GLY A 280 1.92 18.43 -4.91
N ALA A 281 2.31 18.78 -6.12
CA ALA A 281 2.73 17.85 -7.17
C ALA A 281 4.00 17.08 -6.77
N MET A 282 4.99 17.76 -6.19
CA MET A 282 6.19 17.11 -5.66
C MET A 282 5.83 16.03 -4.62
N VAL A 283 4.95 16.34 -3.68
CA VAL A 283 4.49 15.36 -2.68
C VAL A 283 3.68 14.24 -3.32
N ALA A 284 2.73 14.56 -4.21
CA ALA A 284 1.85 13.57 -4.82
C ALA A 284 2.58 12.65 -5.81
N LYS A 285 3.65 13.12 -6.46
CA LYS A 285 4.41 12.35 -7.44
C LYS A 285 5.67 11.71 -6.87
N MET A 286 6.47 12.48 -6.12
CA MET A 286 7.82 12.02 -5.76
C MET A 286 7.86 11.20 -4.47
N ARG A 287 6.80 11.16 -3.67
CA ARG A 287 6.71 10.22 -2.56
C ARG A 287 6.98 8.80 -3.04
N ASN A 288 7.97 8.15 -2.42
CA ASN A 288 8.40 6.80 -2.83
C ASN A 288 8.79 6.72 -4.31
N MET A 289 9.41 7.77 -4.84
CA MET A 289 9.88 7.84 -6.24
C MET A 289 8.78 7.61 -7.30
N GLY A 290 7.52 7.89 -6.92
CA GLY A 290 6.37 7.62 -7.78
C GLY A 290 5.89 6.16 -7.78
N GLU A 291 6.53 5.27 -7.05
CA GLU A 291 6.13 3.86 -6.86
C GLU A 291 5.07 3.73 -5.76
N ALA A 292 3.97 4.46 -5.92
CA ALA A 292 2.84 4.47 -5.00
C ALA A 292 1.51 4.44 -5.77
N CYS A 293 0.56 3.65 -5.30
CA CYS A 293 -0.79 3.59 -5.88
C CYS A 293 -1.53 4.93 -5.84
N THR A 294 -1.12 5.84 -4.95
CA THR A 294 -1.65 7.21 -4.86
C THR A 294 -0.82 8.23 -5.62
N ALA A 295 0.24 7.82 -6.34
CA ALA A 295 1.04 8.76 -7.11
C ALA A 295 0.20 9.46 -8.19
N ALA A 296 0.32 10.79 -8.25
CA ALA A 296 -0.27 11.55 -9.35
C ALA A 296 0.48 11.20 -10.65
N ASN A 297 -0.25 10.79 -11.67
CA ASN A 297 0.31 10.40 -12.97
C ASN A 297 -0.13 11.34 -14.08
N ARG A 298 -1.42 11.74 -14.07
CA ARG A 298 -2.06 12.55 -15.10
C ARG A 298 -2.26 13.97 -14.56
N PHE A 299 -1.37 14.90 -14.92
CA PHE A 299 -1.42 16.29 -14.48
C PHE A 299 -2.22 17.12 -15.47
N PHE A 300 -3.50 17.32 -15.18
CA PHE A 300 -4.36 18.19 -15.93
C PHE A 300 -4.21 19.62 -15.43
N VAL A 301 -3.66 20.49 -16.23
CA VAL A 301 -3.37 21.89 -15.86
C VAL A 301 -4.12 22.83 -16.80
N HIS A 302 -4.85 23.80 -16.25
CA HIS A 302 -5.54 24.78 -17.08
C HIS A 302 -4.56 25.45 -18.06
N SER A 303 -4.96 25.61 -19.33
CA SER A 303 -4.08 26.02 -20.43
C SER A 303 -3.32 27.31 -20.16
N SER A 304 -3.91 28.24 -19.40
CA SER A 304 -3.26 29.49 -19.00
C SER A 304 -2.07 29.31 -18.05
N LEU A 305 -1.97 28.17 -17.35
CA LEU A 305 -0.94 27.88 -16.34
C LEU A 305 -0.03 26.71 -16.74
N ALA A 306 -0.37 25.95 -17.78
CA ALA A 306 0.26 24.67 -18.10
C ALA A 306 1.78 24.79 -18.35
N THR A 307 2.22 25.77 -19.12
CA THR A 307 3.65 25.97 -19.39
C THR A 307 4.42 26.35 -18.14
N GLU A 308 3.92 27.31 -17.36
CA GLU A 308 4.55 27.75 -16.12
C GLU A 308 4.64 26.58 -15.10
N PHE A 309 3.56 25.82 -14.95
CA PHE A 309 3.52 24.66 -14.06
C PHE A 309 4.55 23.61 -14.48
N ALA A 310 4.59 23.23 -15.79
CA ALA A 310 5.51 22.21 -16.29
C ALA A 310 6.99 22.63 -16.11
N GLU A 311 7.32 23.91 -16.38
CA GLU A 311 8.67 24.43 -16.20
C GLU A 311 9.09 24.45 -14.72
N LYS A 312 8.22 24.92 -13.83
CA LYS A 312 8.48 24.93 -12.37
C LYS A 312 8.60 23.53 -11.81
N LEU A 313 7.68 22.63 -12.18
CA LEU A 313 7.76 21.22 -11.75
C LEU A 313 9.01 20.55 -12.30
N GLY A 314 9.36 20.77 -13.57
CA GLY A 314 10.57 20.25 -14.19
C GLY A 314 11.84 20.74 -13.49
N SER A 315 11.90 22.03 -13.13
CA SER A 315 13.01 22.59 -12.35
C SER A 315 13.15 21.93 -10.97
N ARG A 316 12.02 21.70 -10.27
CA ARG A 316 12.02 21.07 -8.94
C ARG A 316 12.38 19.57 -9.01
N MET A 317 11.79 18.81 -9.93
CA MET A 317 12.08 17.39 -10.11
C MET A 317 13.50 17.16 -10.61
N GLY A 318 14.00 18.01 -11.54
CA GLY A 318 15.35 17.92 -12.08
C GLY A 318 16.47 18.31 -11.10
N ALA A 319 16.12 18.97 -10.00
CA ALA A 319 17.08 19.35 -8.95
C ALA A 319 17.25 18.26 -7.87
N LEU A 320 16.45 17.18 -7.91
CA LEU A 320 16.54 16.11 -6.92
C LEU A 320 17.78 15.26 -7.14
N GLU A 321 18.47 14.93 -6.04
CA GLU A 321 19.65 14.09 -6.08
C GLU A 321 19.25 12.61 -6.24
N VAL A 322 19.66 11.99 -7.36
CA VAL A 322 19.42 10.58 -7.69
C VAL A 322 20.60 9.74 -7.27
N GLY A 323 20.37 8.63 -6.56
CA GLY A 323 21.44 7.76 -6.13
C GLY A 323 20.97 6.62 -5.21
N ALA A 324 21.93 5.85 -4.68
CA ALA A 324 21.60 4.80 -3.72
C ALA A 324 20.92 5.39 -2.47
N GLY A 325 19.77 4.86 -2.11
CA GLY A 325 18.94 5.40 -1.01
C GLY A 325 19.63 5.43 0.36
N SER A 326 20.71 4.65 0.52
CA SER A 326 21.57 4.65 1.70
C SER A 326 22.57 5.81 1.75
N ALA A 327 22.79 6.51 0.63
CA ALA A 327 23.74 7.63 0.57
C ALA A 327 23.10 8.92 1.12
N ALA A 328 23.94 9.76 1.73
CA ALA A 328 23.45 11.01 2.31
C ALA A 328 23.07 12.02 1.23
N GLY A 329 21.93 12.69 1.43
CA GLY A 329 21.43 13.72 0.54
C GLY A 329 20.71 13.20 -0.69
N VAL A 330 20.64 11.89 -0.89
CA VAL A 330 19.83 11.27 -1.96
C VAL A 330 18.35 11.44 -1.64
N GLU A 331 17.59 11.89 -2.65
CA GLU A 331 16.17 12.15 -2.60
C GLU A 331 15.37 11.21 -3.51
N VAL A 332 16.04 10.57 -4.50
CA VAL A 332 15.41 9.62 -5.43
C VAL A 332 16.30 8.38 -5.52
N GLY A 333 15.77 7.26 -5.05
CA GLY A 333 16.41 5.95 -5.16
C GLY A 333 16.16 5.27 -6.52
N PRO A 334 16.62 4.02 -6.70
CA PRO A 334 16.31 3.20 -7.87
C PRO A 334 14.85 2.75 -7.84
N LEU A 335 14.31 2.37 -8.99
CA LEU A 335 13.09 1.55 -9.09
C LEU A 335 13.37 0.14 -8.57
N ILE A 336 12.32 -0.61 -8.27
CA ILE A 336 12.46 -1.91 -7.62
C ILE A 336 13.25 -2.94 -8.44
N ASP A 337 13.06 -2.95 -9.75
CA ASP A 337 13.67 -3.92 -10.65
C ASP A 337 13.80 -3.42 -12.10
N GLN A 338 14.42 -4.25 -12.93
CA GLN A 338 14.62 -3.96 -14.36
C GLN A 338 13.31 -3.87 -15.13
N ASP A 339 12.30 -4.66 -14.78
CA ASP A 339 11.02 -4.68 -15.49
C ASP A 339 10.26 -3.37 -15.23
N GLY A 340 10.29 -2.87 -13.99
CA GLY A 340 9.76 -1.56 -13.62
C GLY A 340 10.44 -0.44 -14.40
N ARG A 341 11.78 -0.45 -14.49
CA ARG A 341 12.55 0.54 -15.25
C ARG A 341 12.22 0.50 -16.73
N ALA A 342 12.19 -0.68 -17.34
CA ALA A 342 11.88 -0.86 -18.75
C ALA A 342 10.45 -0.40 -19.09
N LYS A 343 9.48 -0.71 -18.22
CA LYS A 343 8.09 -0.23 -18.36
C LYS A 343 8.03 1.30 -18.36
N VAL A 344 8.69 1.96 -17.41
CA VAL A 344 8.69 3.43 -17.32
C VAL A 344 9.31 4.04 -18.58
N GLN A 345 10.45 3.53 -19.06
CA GLN A 345 11.07 4.01 -20.28
C GLN A 345 10.15 3.83 -21.50
N HIS A 346 9.52 2.65 -21.64
CA HIS A 346 8.57 2.39 -22.74
C HIS A 346 7.42 3.41 -22.77
N LEU A 347 6.82 3.72 -21.62
CA LEU A 347 5.73 4.69 -21.52
C LEU A 347 6.17 6.11 -21.88
N VAL A 348 7.38 6.49 -21.50
CA VAL A 348 7.96 7.78 -21.88
C VAL A 348 8.25 7.85 -23.36
N ASP A 349 8.82 6.79 -23.95
CA ASP A 349 9.11 6.71 -25.37
C ASP A 349 7.84 6.79 -26.24
N ASP A 350 6.74 6.12 -25.83
CA ASP A 350 5.44 6.26 -26.52
C ASP A 350 4.95 7.71 -26.50
N ALA A 351 4.96 8.37 -25.34
CA ALA A 351 4.50 9.75 -25.21
C ALA A 351 5.36 10.72 -26.03
N VAL A 352 6.69 10.59 -26.00
CA VAL A 352 7.61 11.41 -26.80
C VAL A 352 7.43 11.14 -28.30
N GLY A 353 7.26 9.86 -28.67
CA GLY A 353 6.97 9.45 -30.05
C GLY A 353 5.66 10.03 -30.60
N ARG A 354 4.70 10.37 -29.72
CA ARG A 354 3.43 11.06 -30.04
C ARG A 354 3.52 12.58 -29.97
N GLY A 355 4.69 13.14 -29.65
CA GLY A 355 4.93 14.57 -29.67
C GLY A 355 5.02 15.25 -28.30
N ALA A 356 4.96 14.52 -27.21
CA ALA A 356 5.23 15.09 -25.89
C ALA A 356 6.68 15.59 -25.80
N ARG A 357 6.87 16.68 -25.07
CA ARG A 357 8.19 17.29 -24.86
C ARG A 357 8.69 16.96 -23.46
N ALA A 358 9.85 16.32 -23.36
CA ALA A 358 10.53 16.19 -22.08
C ALA A 358 11.08 17.56 -21.64
N VAL A 359 10.56 18.07 -20.53
CA VAL A 359 11.05 19.31 -19.89
C VAL A 359 12.33 18.98 -19.11
N VAL A 360 12.36 17.79 -18.47
CA VAL A 360 13.51 17.23 -17.76
C VAL A 360 13.42 15.72 -17.80
N GLY A 361 14.56 15.02 -17.70
CA GLY A 361 14.65 13.55 -17.70
C GLY A 361 14.32 12.92 -19.06
N GLY A 362 13.61 11.81 -19.05
CA GLY A 362 13.11 11.14 -20.25
C GLY A 362 14.01 10.06 -20.83
N VAL A 363 15.20 9.85 -20.28
CA VAL A 363 16.15 8.82 -20.73
C VAL A 363 16.68 8.06 -19.53
N GLU A 364 16.57 6.74 -19.55
CA GLU A 364 17.07 5.88 -18.48
C GLU A 364 18.58 6.01 -18.28
N ASP A 365 19.03 5.79 -17.04
CA ASP A 365 20.45 5.66 -16.74
C ASP A 365 20.95 4.26 -17.14
N SER A 366 22.05 4.20 -17.86
CA SER A 366 22.69 2.93 -18.27
C SER A 366 23.68 2.37 -17.22
N GLY A 367 23.78 3.01 -16.05
CA GLY A 367 24.65 2.59 -14.94
C GLY A 367 24.14 1.32 -14.24
N PRO A 368 24.89 0.84 -13.23
CA PRO A 368 24.45 -0.25 -12.37
C PRO A 368 23.21 0.18 -11.55
N GLY A 369 22.39 -0.79 -11.16
CA GLY A 369 21.13 -0.53 -10.46
C GLY A 369 19.99 -0.16 -11.41
N PHE A 370 18.80 0.06 -10.85
CA PHE A 370 17.58 0.28 -11.65
C PHE A 370 17.12 1.75 -11.61
N PHE A 371 18.07 2.67 -11.68
CA PHE A 371 17.80 4.11 -11.62
C PHE A 371 17.01 4.61 -12.83
N TYR A 372 16.08 5.51 -12.56
CA TYR A 372 15.35 6.28 -13.57
C TYR A 372 15.27 7.74 -13.15
N PRO A 373 15.65 8.71 -14.00
CA PRO A 373 15.67 10.11 -13.62
C PRO A 373 14.25 10.67 -13.47
N PRO A 374 14.02 11.57 -12.51
CA PRO A 374 12.77 12.34 -12.44
C PRO A 374 12.48 13.00 -13.78
N THR A 375 11.26 12.77 -14.29
CA THR A 375 10.87 13.15 -15.65
C THR A 375 9.57 13.95 -15.65
N VAL A 376 9.57 15.06 -16.36
CA VAL A 376 8.35 15.85 -16.63
C VAL A 376 8.14 15.93 -18.14
N LEU A 377 7.01 15.43 -18.58
CA LEU A 377 6.55 15.52 -19.98
C LEU A 377 5.48 16.60 -20.09
N ASP A 378 5.66 17.52 -21.05
CA ASP A 378 4.71 18.58 -21.36
C ASP A 378 4.00 18.29 -22.69
N SER A 379 2.79 18.83 -22.84
CA SER A 379 1.97 18.68 -24.06
C SER A 379 1.72 17.20 -24.41
N VAL A 380 1.44 16.40 -23.40
CA VAL A 380 1.19 14.97 -23.59
C VAL A 380 -0.14 14.74 -24.30
N ASP A 381 -0.11 13.92 -25.36
CA ASP A 381 -1.32 13.47 -26.05
C ASP A 381 -2.18 12.61 -25.10
N PRO A 382 -3.46 12.94 -24.85
CA PRO A 382 -4.36 12.11 -24.06
C PRO A 382 -4.49 10.65 -24.53
N ALA A 383 -4.15 10.34 -25.79
CA ALA A 383 -4.12 8.99 -26.34
C ALA A 383 -2.80 8.24 -26.08
N SER A 384 -1.82 8.83 -25.38
CA SER A 384 -0.57 8.16 -25.00
C SER A 384 -0.84 7.04 -24.02
N GLU A 385 -0.05 5.96 -24.09
CA GLU A 385 -0.21 4.76 -23.26
C GLU A 385 -0.11 5.08 -21.76
N LEU A 386 0.76 6.03 -21.35
CA LEU A 386 0.90 6.45 -19.97
C LEU A 386 -0.37 7.11 -19.37
N MET A 387 -1.32 7.57 -20.21
CA MET A 387 -2.61 8.11 -19.74
C MET A 387 -3.58 7.00 -19.31
N SER A 388 -3.39 5.79 -19.84
CA SER A 388 -4.21 4.60 -19.56
C SER A 388 -3.46 3.49 -18.82
N THR A 389 -2.20 3.71 -18.42
CA THR A 389 -1.37 2.74 -17.71
C THR A 389 -0.81 3.35 -16.43
N GLU A 390 -0.85 2.61 -15.32
CA GLU A 390 -0.23 3.02 -14.06
C GLU A 390 1.30 3.10 -14.23
N ILE A 391 1.87 4.31 -14.13
CA ILE A 391 3.30 4.53 -14.42
C ILE A 391 4.19 3.81 -13.40
N PHE A 392 3.95 4.03 -12.10
CA PHE A 392 4.73 3.47 -10.98
C PHE A 392 6.22 3.81 -11.11
N GLY A 393 6.51 5.10 -11.21
CA GLY A 393 7.84 5.67 -11.38
C GLY A 393 7.81 7.20 -11.38
N PRO A 394 8.99 7.87 -11.43
CA PRO A 394 9.13 9.30 -11.21
C PRO A 394 8.80 10.14 -12.47
N VAL A 395 7.68 9.88 -13.12
CA VAL A 395 7.26 10.56 -14.35
C VAL A 395 5.95 11.32 -14.15
N ALA A 396 5.93 12.60 -14.46
CA ALA A 396 4.75 13.47 -14.44
C ALA A 396 4.36 13.85 -15.88
N ALA A 397 3.11 13.55 -16.28
CA ALA A 397 2.58 13.82 -17.60
C ALA A 397 1.61 15.01 -17.57
N VAL A 398 1.99 16.15 -18.15
CA VAL A 398 1.20 17.39 -18.16
C VAL A 398 0.35 17.46 -19.43
N VAL A 399 -0.96 17.58 -19.22
CA VAL A 399 -1.99 17.71 -20.26
C VAL A 399 -2.75 19.01 -20.02
N PRO A 400 -2.73 19.99 -20.96
CA PRO A 400 -3.52 21.19 -20.83
C PRO A 400 -5.02 20.92 -21.02
N TYR A 401 -5.87 21.70 -20.35
CA TYR A 401 -7.32 21.68 -20.52
C TYR A 401 -7.87 23.11 -20.42
N ASP A 402 -9.10 23.34 -20.91
CA ASP A 402 -9.69 24.69 -20.95
C ASP A 402 -10.94 24.85 -20.06
N THR A 403 -11.69 23.79 -19.77
CA THR A 403 -12.93 23.92 -18.98
C THR A 403 -13.04 22.88 -17.87
N GLU A 404 -13.80 23.22 -16.81
CA GLU A 404 -14.05 22.30 -15.70
C GLU A 404 -14.74 21.01 -16.15
N ASP A 405 -15.71 21.10 -17.08
CA ASP A 405 -16.43 19.91 -17.57
C ASP A 405 -15.51 18.99 -18.38
N GLU A 406 -14.63 19.56 -19.18
CA GLU A 406 -13.60 18.82 -19.92
C GLU A 406 -12.66 18.05 -18.97
N VAL A 407 -12.08 18.74 -17.99
CA VAL A 407 -11.12 18.09 -17.10
C VAL A 407 -11.75 17.02 -16.22
N ILE A 408 -12.98 17.19 -15.77
CA ILE A 408 -13.70 16.16 -15.04
C ILE A 408 -13.96 14.95 -15.94
N ALA A 409 -14.33 15.15 -17.19
CA ALA A 409 -14.51 14.06 -18.14
C ALA A 409 -13.20 13.30 -18.37
N LEU A 410 -12.08 13.99 -18.63
CA LEU A 410 -10.75 13.40 -18.79
C LEU A 410 -10.27 12.68 -17.52
N ALA A 411 -10.50 13.27 -16.35
CA ALA A 411 -10.11 12.68 -15.07
C ALA A 411 -10.83 11.37 -14.79
N ASN A 412 -12.12 11.28 -15.14
CA ASN A 412 -12.98 10.11 -14.92
C ASN A 412 -12.88 9.06 -16.05
N ASP A 413 -12.29 9.40 -17.20
CA ASP A 413 -12.09 8.47 -18.32
C ASP A 413 -10.92 7.50 -18.02
N THR A 414 -11.17 6.61 -17.11
CA THR A 414 -10.24 5.57 -16.64
C THR A 414 -11.00 4.46 -15.94
N GLU A 415 -10.43 3.25 -15.97
CA GLU A 415 -10.96 2.12 -15.21
C GLU A 415 -10.69 2.22 -13.70
N TRP A 416 -9.76 3.08 -13.27
CA TRP A 416 -9.38 3.27 -11.88
C TRP A 416 -10.09 4.43 -11.20
N GLY A 417 -10.13 4.39 -9.86
CA GLY A 417 -10.72 5.43 -9.05
C GLY A 417 -10.19 5.40 -7.61
N LEU A 418 -8.84 5.44 -7.42
CA LEU A 418 -8.26 5.42 -6.08
C LEU A 418 -8.25 6.80 -5.45
N VAL A 419 -7.58 7.75 -6.08
CA VAL A 419 -7.39 9.12 -5.57
C VAL A 419 -7.40 10.12 -6.70
N GLY A 420 -7.82 11.36 -6.40
CA GLY A 420 -7.64 12.54 -7.24
C GLY A 420 -7.19 13.74 -6.42
N TYR A 421 -6.54 14.68 -7.06
CA TYR A 421 -6.03 15.91 -6.43
C TYR A 421 -6.57 17.12 -7.16
N VAL A 422 -6.99 18.15 -6.41
CA VAL A 422 -7.52 19.39 -6.98
C VAL A 422 -6.85 20.60 -6.31
N PHE A 423 -6.30 21.50 -7.12
CA PHE A 423 -5.70 22.75 -6.68
C PHE A 423 -6.47 23.94 -7.24
N THR A 424 -7.04 24.76 -6.37
CA THR A 424 -7.82 25.97 -6.68
C THR A 424 -7.87 26.87 -5.46
N GLN A 425 -8.03 28.16 -5.63
CA GLN A 425 -8.24 29.10 -4.52
C GLN A 425 -9.73 29.22 -4.12
N ASP A 426 -10.64 28.71 -4.93
CA ASP A 426 -12.07 28.73 -4.69
C ASP A 426 -12.53 27.43 -4.00
N ILE A 427 -13.01 27.53 -2.74
CA ILE A 427 -13.46 26.38 -1.95
C ILE A 427 -14.71 25.72 -2.56
N ASP A 428 -15.63 26.49 -3.13
CA ASP A 428 -16.84 25.94 -3.74
C ASP A 428 -16.49 25.15 -5.01
N ARG A 429 -15.52 25.62 -5.79
CA ARG A 429 -14.95 24.88 -6.93
C ARG A 429 -14.28 23.60 -6.45
N ALA A 430 -13.43 23.67 -5.42
CA ALA A 430 -12.74 22.51 -4.87
C ALA A 430 -13.71 21.40 -4.47
N LEU A 431 -14.76 21.74 -3.72
CA LEU A 431 -15.79 20.79 -3.27
C LEU A 431 -16.58 20.24 -4.48
N ARG A 432 -17.06 21.09 -5.37
CA ARG A 432 -17.83 20.69 -6.56
C ARG A 432 -17.02 19.75 -7.47
N MET A 433 -15.74 20.04 -7.71
CA MET A 433 -14.87 19.16 -8.50
C MET A 433 -14.61 17.85 -7.77
N GLY A 434 -14.32 17.90 -6.46
CA GLY A 434 -14.11 16.72 -5.65
C GLY A 434 -15.31 15.76 -5.63
N GLU A 435 -16.54 16.29 -5.57
CA GLU A 435 -17.77 15.48 -5.62
C GLU A 435 -18.02 14.84 -7.01
N ARG A 436 -17.49 15.46 -8.08
CA ARG A 436 -17.65 14.96 -9.47
C ARG A 436 -16.59 13.92 -9.85
N LEU A 437 -15.46 13.87 -9.13
CA LEU A 437 -14.42 12.87 -9.37
C LEU A 437 -14.85 11.49 -8.89
N GLU A 438 -14.75 10.50 -9.77
CA GLU A 438 -15.10 9.09 -9.48
C GLU A 438 -13.92 8.37 -8.80
N VAL A 439 -13.55 8.84 -7.61
CA VAL A 439 -12.42 8.31 -6.83
C VAL A 439 -12.84 8.06 -5.38
N GLY A 440 -12.08 7.22 -4.67
CA GLY A 440 -12.35 6.94 -3.25
C GLY A 440 -11.78 7.99 -2.30
N MET A 441 -10.79 8.76 -2.74
CA MET A 441 -10.12 9.78 -1.92
C MET A 441 -9.85 11.04 -2.75
N VAL A 442 -9.95 12.21 -2.14
CA VAL A 442 -9.65 13.48 -2.80
C VAL A 442 -8.71 14.33 -1.93
N GLY A 443 -7.60 14.78 -2.51
CA GLY A 443 -6.73 15.80 -1.92
C GLY A 443 -7.11 17.18 -2.44
N LEU A 444 -7.61 18.06 -1.57
CA LEU A 444 -7.92 19.45 -1.91
C LEU A 444 -6.79 20.37 -1.44
N ASN A 445 -6.06 20.97 -2.36
CA ASN A 445 -4.88 21.79 -2.10
C ASN A 445 -3.80 21.08 -1.26
N THR A 446 -3.70 19.77 -1.40
CA THR A 446 -2.68 18.91 -0.78
C THR A 446 -2.31 17.77 -1.69
N GLY A 447 -1.04 17.38 -1.70
CA GLY A 447 -0.53 16.19 -2.42
C GLY A 447 -0.51 14.91 -1.58
N LEU A 448 -0.98 14.95 -0.32
CA LEU A 448 -0.97 13.80 0.58
C LEU A 448 -2.37 13.50 1.10
N VAL A 449 -2.85 12.28 0.86
CA VAL A 449 -4.16 11.79 1.36
C VAL A 449 -4.04 10.63 2.35
N SER A 450 -2.88 9.97 2.39
CA SER A 450 -2.67 8.81 3.25
C SER A 450 -2.59 9.20 4.73
N ASN A 451 -3.57 8.74 5.53
CA ASN A 451 -3.62 8.98 6.97
C ASN A 451 -4.25 7.75 7.66
N PRO A 452 -3.63 7.20 8.73
CA PRO A 452 -4.17 6.04 9.43
C PRO A 452 -5.58 6.24 10.01
N ALA A 453 -5.96 7.47 10.34
CA ALA A 453 -7.27 7.83 10.88
C ALA A 453 -8.35 8.05 9.80
N ALA A 454 -7.99 8.01 8.52
CA ALA A 454 -8.90 8.22 7.40
C ALA A 454 -9.15 6.92 6.63
N PRO A 455 -10.36 6.73 6.04
CA PRO A 455 -10.62 5.61 5.16
C PRO A 455 -9.75 5.68 3.91
N PHE A 456 -8.96 4.65 3.65
CA PHE A 456 -8.15 4.51 2.45
C PHE A 456 -8.78 3.45 1.53
N GLY A 457 -8.92 3.75 0.26
CA GLY A 457 -9.39 2.80 -0.75
C GLY A 457 -10.09 3.46 -1.91
N GLY A 458 -10.24 2.71 -3.00
CA GLY A 458 -10.75 3.17 -4.27
C GLY A 458 -12.19 2.75 -4.57
N VAL A 459 -12.63 3.18 -5.74
CA VAL A 459 -13.84 2.74 -6.43
C VAL A 459 -13.46 2.20 -7.80
N LYS A 460 -14.40 1.76 -8.62
CA LYS A 460 -14.15 1.14 -9.92
C LYS A 460 -13.17 -0.04 -9.77
N GLN A 461 -12.17 -0.14 -10.65
CA GLN A 461 -11.19 -1.22 -10.62
C GLN A 461 -9.98 -0.94 -9.70
N SER A 462 -10.03 0.13 -8.91
CA SER A 462 -9.06 0.36 -7.84
C SER A 462 -9.37 -0.40 -6.55
N GLY A 463 -10.51 -1.07 -6.46
CA GLY A 463 -10.70 -2.07 -5.43
C GLY A 463 -12.04 -2.03 -4.69
N LEU A 464 -12.08 -2.79 -3.60
CA LEU A 464 -13.25 -3.05 -2.76
C LEU A 464 -12.85 -2.98 -1.28
N GLY A 465 -13.71 -2.40 -0.44
CA GLY A 465 -13.44 -2.21 0.98
C GLY A 465 -12.66 -0.94 1.28
N ARG A 466 -12.33 -0.74 2.56
CA ARG A 466 -11.52 0.39 3.02
C ARG A 466 -10.54 -0.07 4.08
N GLU A 467 -9.33 0.49 4.04
CA GLU A 467 -8.30 0.29 5.08
C GLU A 467 -8.13 1.57 5.89
N GLY A 468 -7.62 1.45 7.12
CA GLY A 468 -7.49 2.61 8.00
C GLY A 468 -8.84 3.21 8.46
N GLY A 469 -8.76 4.33 9.18
CA GLY A 469 -9.93 4.93 9.78
C GLY A 469 -10.70 4.00 10.72
N LYS A 470 -11.83 4.47 11.21
CA LYS A 470 -12.73 3.66 12.03
C LYS A 470 -13.33 2.48 11.25
N VAL A 471 -13.51 2.64 9.94
CA VAL A 471 -14.15 1.61 9.08
C VAL A 471 -13.22 0.45 8.75
N GLY A 472 -11.90 0.62 8.84
CA GLY A 472 -10.95 -0.42 8.48
C GLY A 472 -11.05 -1.69 9.32
N ILE A 473 -11.48 -1.58 10.59
CA ILE A 473 -11.69 -2.76 11.44
C ILE A 473 -12.95 -3.53 11.04
N ASP A 474 -13.96 -2.87 10.44
CA ASP A 474 -15.22 -3.47 10.01
C ASP A 474 -15.01 -4.52 8.92
N GLU A 475 -13.92 -4.38 8.15
CA GLU A 475 -13.52 -5.35 7.15
C GLU A 475 -13.17 -6.72 7.73
N PHE A 476 -12.84 -6.79 9.02
CA PHE A 476 -12.45 -8.01 9.75
C PHE A 476 -13.50 -8.48 10.75
N LEU A 477 -14.69 -7.89 10.73
CA LEU A 477 -15.78 -8.17 11.65
C LEU A 477 -17.04 -8.62 10.91
N GLU A 478 -17.79 -9.54 11.54
CA GLU A 478 -19.13 -9.98 11.11
C GLU A 478 -20.18 -9.60 12.13
N TYR A 479 -21.38 -9.23 11.65
CA TYR A 479 -22.53 -8.98 12.50
C TYR A 479 -23.23 -10.29 12.88
N LYS A 480 -23.55 -10.44 14.18
CA LYS A 480 -24.39 -11.52 14.68
C LYS A 480 -25.60 -10.95 15.42
N TYR A 481 -26.77 -11.32 15.00
CA TYR A 481 -28.02 -10.88 15.56
C TYR A 481 -28.64 -11.94 16.47
N PHE A 482 -29.12 -11.50 17.64
CA PHE A 482 -29.90 -12.31 18.58
C PHE A 482 -31.29 -11.74 18.70
N ALA A 483 -32.32 -12.61 18.51
CA ALA A 483 -33.71 -12.30 18.76
C ALA A 483 -34.11 -12.89 20.12
N ILE A 484 -34.55 -12.05 21.06
CA ILE A 484 -34.94 -12.47 22.41
C ILE A 484 -36.38 -12.02 22.66
N PRO A 485 -37.34 -12.95 22.89
CA PRO A 485 -38.68 -12.57 23.25
C PRO A 485 -38.73 -11.68 24.49
N ARG A 486 -39.57 -10.67 24.45
CA ARG A 486 -39.81 -9.81 25.61
C ARG A 486 -40.99 -10.38 26.40
N SER A 487 -40.70 -10.88 27.62
CA SER A 487 -41.72 -11.31 28.57
C SER A 487 -42.53 -10.14 29.10
#